data_2be80f9d4a9ae68b2ccd8c03806987c1
#
_entry.id   2be80f9d4a9ae68b2ccd8c03806987c1
#
_cell.length_a   1.000
_cell.length_b   1.000
_cell.length_c   1.000
_cell.angle_alpha   90.00
_cell.angle_beta   90.00
_cell.angle_gamma   90.00
#
_symmetry.space_group_name_H-M   'P 1'
#
loop_
_entity.id
_entity.type
_entity.pdbx_description
1 polymer ?
#
loop_
_entity_poly.entity_id
_entity_poly.type
_entity_poly.pdbx_seq_one_letter_code
_entity_poly.pdbx_strand_id
1 'polypeptide(L)'
;MSASIQTATLDWHCVDGIDVPVSKQFGDVYFSKDNGLLETRHVFLNGNDLPTRLAALAPFEYFCVGETGFGTGLNILALWQLWQQVRPDNQSHLHAISVEKFPLSKTDLCRALRAWPELKPLADALIEQYPLPIAGCHRLNFPNERFSLDLWLGDAHDVFPCIVKTQAVHAWFLDGFAPSCNPELWETQVLSQMIRLSQPGTTFASFSVAGVLKRGLREHGIQISRPRGFGHKREMLKGIWPDAEEHLKESTSSGQQHFAVIGAGIAGLNCAWALAQRGHQVTIFEQAHPLSGASGNPLALLNPKLCPITQSPDHLMLVCWQYAMRFYQHFGAFRALEVNQIALKEPEQLLALAAQYPEQLLQPQPAQSSPIQTPFDALTLTQAGAIRPHQFCEEVLAHPNIHLQIAQIDQIQEDTDHVRIMAQQQELLRASAVIVCAARHSAVLFEHYPQLKPIRGQISWVDTAAHPLPFEQAYSYGGYCMQLDETHLILGASFLPQREDDEVNEEDHVHNFHLIHSVFPEYAQGLPPVSTWSGRAGVRAQSPDYFPLAGAPTAQSRLYTLAGLGSKGFMFSPLCSEILAAQILKESCPVPESLFKRLNPQRFKKKVAIKQRTEHPKPETHS
;
A
#
# COMPACT_ATOMS: atom_id res chain seq x y z
N MET A 1 11.15 -6.57 -12.55
CA MET A 1 10.37 -7.71 -12.02
C MET A 1 9.75 -8.46 -13.18
N SER A 2 9.84 -9.80 -13.20
CA SER A 2 9.11 -10.63 -14.17
C SER A 2 7.62 -10.42 -13.92
N ALA A 3 6.90 -10.12 -14.99
CA ALA A 3 5.64 -9.39 -14.83
C ALA A 3 4.40 -10.27 -14.76
N SER A 4 4.49 -11.56 -15.03
CA SER A 4 3.36 -12.48 -14.92
C SER A 4 3.62 -13.48 -13.80
N ILE A 5 2.84 -13.37 -12.74
CA ILE A 5 2.87 -14.31 -11.63
C ILE A 5 2.07 -15.55 -12.01
N GLN A 6 2.75 -16.70 -11.96
CA GLN A 6 2.09 -17.99 -12.08
C GLN A 6 1.82 -18.55 -10.70
N THR A 7 0.62 -19.03 -10.46
CA THR A 7 0.32 -19.78 -9.23
C THR A 7 1.02 -21.14 -9.24
N ALA A 8 1.39 -21.61 -8.05
CA ALA A 8 2.00 -22.92 -7.91
C ALA A 8 1.08 -24.04 -8.43
N THR A 9 1.66 -24.99 -9.13
CA THR A 9 0.99 -26.23 -9.52
C THR A 9 1.37 -27.31 -8.52
N LEU A 10 0.36 -27.91 -7.87
CA LEU A 10 0.56 -28.82 -6.74
C LEU A 10 0.12 -30.24 -7.06
N ASP A 11 0.82 -31.20 -6.47
CA ASP A 11 0.30 -32.51 -6.10
C ASP A 11 0.01 -32.55 -4.60
N TRP A 12 -0.94 -33.37 -4.18
CA TRP A 12 -1.35 -33.47 -2.79
C TRP A 12 -1.13 -34.90 -2.30
N HIS A 13 -0.33 -35.04 -1.25
CA HIS A 13 -0.10 -36.33 -0.60
C HIS A 13 -0.78 -36.35 0.76
N CYS A 14 -1.61 -37.34 1.02
CA CYS A 14 -2.19 -37.56 2.34
C CYS A 14 -1.23 -38.40 3.19
N VAL A 15 -0.72 -37.81 4.28
CA VAL A 15 0.15 -38.51 5.24
C VAL A 15 -0.51 -38.39 6.62
N ASP A 16 -0.85 -39.50 7.21
CA ASP A 16 -1.52 -39.60 8.53
C ASP A 16 -2.78 -38.71 8.65
N GLY A 17 -3.54 -38.59 7.55
CA GLY A 17 -4.74 -37.73 7.48
C GLY A 17 -4.49 -36.27 7.25
N ILE A 18 -3.24 -35.85 7.04
CA ILE A 18 -2.84 -34.47 6.73
C ILE A 18 -2.53 -34.36 5.23
N ASP A 19 -3.12 -33.37 4.58
CA ASP A 19 -2.83 -33.01 3.20
C ASP A 19 -1.51 -32.22 3.11
N VAL A 20 -0.50 -32.81 2.51
CA VAL A 20 0.83 -32.19 2.29
C VAL A 20 0.95 -31.75 0.83
N PRO A 21 1.10 -30.45 0.56
CA PRO A 21 1.32 -29.95 -0.80
C PRO A 21 2.75 -30.22 -1.27
N VAL A 22 2.87 -30.67 -2.51
CA VAL A 22 4.13 -30.93 -3.20
C VAL A 22 4.18 -30.07 -4.46
N SER A 23 5.24 -29.29 -4.64
CA SER A 23 5.43 -28.51 -5.85
C SER A 23 5.72 -29.40 -7.05
N LYS A 24 4.93 -29.29 -8.12
CA LYS A 24 5.25 -29.96 -9.39
C LYS A 24 6.48 -29.37 -10.10
N GLN A 25 6.70 -28.05 -9.91
CA GLN A 25 7.82 -27.35 -10.54
C GLN A 25 9.17 -27.74 -9.93
N PHE A 26 9.20 -27.97 -8.61
CA PHE A 26 10.44 -28.23 -7.88
C PHE A 26 10.57 -29.68 -7.38
N GLY A 27 9.49 -30.46 -7.40
CA GLY A 27 9.49 -31.85 -6.90
C GLY A 27 9.74 -31.98 -5.39
N ASP A 28 9.45 -30.93 -4.62
CA ASP A 28 9.74 -30.83 -3.19
C ASP A 28 8.47 -30.47 -2.40
N VAL A 29 8.46 -30.79 -1.10
CA VAL A 29 7.33 -30.55 -0.20
C VAL A 29 7.38 -29.13 0.37
N TYR A 30 6.22 -28.51 0.60
CA TYR A 30 6.14 -27.20 1.22
C TYR A 30 6.42 -27.19 2.72
N PHE A 31 6.20 -28.30 3.40
CA PHE A 31 6.52 -28.46 4.83
C PHE A 31 6.82 -29.92 5.17
N SER A 32 7.55 -30.13 6.27
CA SER A 32 7.97 -31.45 6.72
C SER A 32 6.78 -32.33 7.05
N LYS A 33 6.84 -33.59 6.61
CA LYS A 33 5.84 -34.64 6.89
C LYS A 33 5.80 -35.02 8.37
N ASP A 34 6.93 -34.87 9.09
CA ASP A 34 7.02 -35.26 10.51
C ASP A 34 6.29 -34.28 11.43
N ASN A 35 6.55 -32.99 11.29
CA ASN A 35 5.82 -31.87 11.89
C ASN A 35 6.44 -30.53 11.43
N GLY A 36 5.92 -29.92 10.37
CA GLY A 36 6.44 -28.66 9.81
C GLY A 36 6.39 -27.48 10.79
N LEU A 37 5.35 -27.39 11.64
CA LEU A 37 5.25 -26.30 12.60
C LEU A 37 6.31 -26.40 13.72
N LEU A 38 6.60 -27.60 14.22
CA LEU A 38 7.68 -27.79 15.20
C LEU A 38 9.06 -27.55 14.57
N GLU A 39 9.25 -27.93 13.31
CA GLU A 39 10.46 -27.60 12.55
C GLU A 39 10.64 -26.09 12.44
N THR A 40 9.58 -25.37 12.04
CA THR A 40 9.57 -23.89 11.97
C THR A 40 9.97 -23.27 13.31
N ARG A 41 9.36 -23.70 14.40
CA ARG A 41 9.66 -23.20 15.76
C ARG A 41 11.12 -23.45 16.15
N HIS A 42 11.64 -24.64 15.84
CA HIS A 42 13.03 -25.01 16.17
C HIS A 42 14.04 -24.28 15.30
N VAL A 43 13.87 -24.34 13.96
CA VAL A 43 14.86 -23.84 13.00
C VAL A 43 14.82 -22.32 12.93
N PHE A 44 13.64 -21.73 12.71
CA PHE A 44 13.54 -20.32 12.39
C PHE A 44 13.32 -19.43 13.62
N LEU A 45 12.39 -19.80 14.50
CA LEU A 45 12.10 -18.96 15.67
C LEU A 45 13.21 -19.08 16.72
N ASN A 46 13.54 -20.28 17.18
CA ASN A 46 14.62 -20.50 18.14
C ASN A 46 16.00 -20.29 17.49
N GLY A 47 16.15 -20.62 16.20
CA GLY A 47 17.36 -20.40 15.44
C GLY A 47 17.80 -18.93 15.44
N ASN A 48 16.86 -17.98 15.44
CA ASN A 48 17.07 -16.54 15.50
C ASN A 48 16.90 -15.95 16.92
N ASP A 49 16.72 -16.79 17.94
CA ASP A 49 16.45 -16.37 19.33
C ASP A 49 15.27 -15.40 19.48
N LEU A 50 14.24 -15.57 18.62
CA LEU A 50 13.11 -14.64 18.57
C LEU A 50 12.27 -14.61 19.85
N PRO A 51 12.05 -15.72 20.59
CA PRO A 51 11.31 -15.66 21.86
C PRO A 51 11.90 -14.64 22.83
N THR A 52 13.22 -14.63 23.01
CA THR A 52 13.93 -13.69 23.90
C THR A 52 13.92 -12.28 23.31
N ARG A 53 14.26 -12.14 22.03
CA ARG A 53 14.42 -10.84 21.38
C ARG A 53 13.11 -10.08 21.28
N LEU A 54 12.01 -10.75 20.92
CA LEU A 54 10.70 -10.10 20.79
C LEU A 54 10.11 -9.71 22.15
N ALA A 55 10.35 -10.52 23.20
CA ALA A 55 9.91 -10.22 24.55
C ALA A 55 10.65 -8.99 25.16
N ALA A 56 11.84 -8.69 24.66
CA ALA A 56 12.70 -7.62 25.17
C ALA A 56 12.57 -6.29 24.41
N LEU A 57 11.65 -6.18 23.45
CA LEU A 57 11.49 -4.97 22.65
C LEU A 57 11.11 -3.76 23.52
N ALA A 58 11.78 -2.66 23.28
CA ALA A 58 11.51 -1.39 23.93
C ALA A 58 10.19 -0.77 23.42
N PRO A 59 9.59 0.19 24.15
CA PRO A 59 8.39 0.89 23.69
C PRO A 59 8.58 1.51 22.31
N PHE A 60 7.59 1.28 21.41
CA PHE A 60 7.58 1.74 20.03
C PHE A 60 8.73 1.20 19.15
N GLU A 61 9.46 0.21 19.62
CA GLU A 61 10.51 -0.43 18.82
C GLU A 61 9.88 -1.24 17.68
N TYR A 62 10.48 -1.12 16.48
CA TYR A 62 10.07 -1.83 15.28
C TYR A 62 11.05 -2.97 15.00
N PHE A 63 10.54 -4.20 14.96
CA PHE A 63 11.33 -5.39 14.67
C PHE A 63 10.94 -5.98 13.31
N CYS A 64 11.90 -6.14 12.42
CA CYS A 64 11.66 -6.66 11.08
C CYS A 64 12.28 -8.04 10.87
N VAL A 65 11.48 -9.00 10.38
CA VAL A 65 11.91 -10.35 9.98
C VAL A 65 11.80 -10.47 8.47
N GLY A 66 12.85 -10.96 7.82
CA GLY A 66 12.85 -11.27 6.37
C GLY A 66 12.72 -12.78 6.13
N GLU A 67 12.07 -13.16 5.06
CA GLU A 67 11.91 -14.55 4.60
C GLU A 67 12.12 -14.64 3.10
N THR A 68 12.79 -15.69 2.64
CA THR A 68 13.13 -15.87 1.22
C THR A 68 12.09 -16.62 0.41
N GLY A 69 11.20 -17.38 1.05
CA GLY A 69 10.11 -18.12 0.39
C GLY A 69 8.88 -18.22 1.27
N PHE A 70 7.78 -17.55 0.89
CA PHE A 70 6.53 -17.53 1.65
C PHE A 70 5.86 -18.91 1.72
N GLY A 71 5.85 -19.65 0.60
CA GLY A 71 5.24 -20.97 0.48
C GLY A 71 3.79 -20.99 0.94
N THR A 72 3.51 -21.72 2.02
CA THR A 72 2.18 -21.77 2.66
C THR A 72 1.97 -20.71 3.73
N GLY A 73 2.95 -19.84 3.98
CA GLY A 73 2.92 -18.86 5.05
C GLY A 73 3.06 -19.44 6.46
N LEU A 74 3.46 -20.71 6.60
CA LEU A 74 3.57 -21.38 7.89
C LEU A 74 4.56 -20.69 8.83
N ASN A 75 5.72 -20.25 8.32
CA ASN A 75 6.71 -19.54 9.14
C ASN A 75 6.19 -18.19 9.63
N ILE A 76 5.48 -17.46 8.77
CA ILE A 76 4.87 -16.19 9.12
C ILE A 76 3.77 -16.36 10.17
N LEU A 77 2.93 -17.38 10.04
CA LEU A 77 1.89 -17.70 11.03
C LEU A 77 2.50 -18.14 12.37
N ALA A 78 3.55 -18.95 12.35
CA ALA A 78 4.27 -19.36 13.55
C ALA A 78 4.96 -18.16 14.24
N LEU A 79 5.56 -17.24 13.46
CA LEU A 79 6.12 -15.98 13.93
C LEU A 79 5.04 -15.11 14.58
N TRP A 80 3.89 -14.97 13.92
CA TRP A 80 2.76 -14.19 14.44
C TRP A 80 2.21 -14.79 15.73
N GLN A 81 2.05 -16.14 15.79
CA GLN A 81 1.64 -16.82 17.03
C GLN A 81 2.65 -16.58 18.17
N LEU A 82 3.95 -16.70 17.91
CA LEU A 82 4.98 -16.38 18.89
C LEU A 82 4.85 -14.93 19.36
N TRP A 83 4.66 -14.00 18.43
CA TRP A 83 4.46 -12.57 18.74
C TRP A 83 3.30 -12.34 19.70
N GLN A 84 2.15 -12.96 19.46
CA GLN A 84 1.01 -12.88 20.39
C GLN A 84 1.34 -13.39 21.80
N GLN A 85 2.22 -14.39 21.90
CA GLN A 85 2.58 -15.00 23.17
C GLN A 85 3.59 -14.18 23.99
N VAL A 86 4.52 -13.49 23.31
CA VAL A 86 5.67 -12.87 23.98
C VAL A 86 5.72 -11.34 23.88
N ARG A 87 4.89 -10.73 23.03
CA ARG A 87 4.93 -9.27 22.80
C ARG A 87 4.70 -8.50 24.08
N PRO A 88 5.55 -7.49 24.38
CA PRO A 88 5.32 -6.62 25.52
C PRO A 88 4.12 -5.68 25.26
N ASP A 89 3.48 -5.22 26.33
CA ASP A 89 2.38 -4.25 26.24
C ASP A 89 2.91 -2.81 26.21
N ASN A 90 3.61 -2.45 25.14
CA ASN A 90 4.37 -1.21 25.03
C ASN A 90 4.38 -0.56 23.64
N GLN A 91 3.44 -0.91 22.77
CA GLN A 91 3.32 -0.40 21.40
C GLN A 91 4.50 -0.74 20.45
N SER A 92 5.39 -1.69 20.83
CA SER A 92 6.36 -2.25 19.89
C SER A 92 5.64 -2.96 18.73
N HIS A 93 6.26 -3.00 17.56
CA HIS A 93 5.65 -3.53 16.33
C HIS A 93 6.53 -4.60 15.67
N LEU A 94 5.92 -5.71 15.28
CA LEU A 94 6.55 -6.74 14.48
C LEU A 94 6.16 -6.59 13.02
N HIS A 95 7.16 -6.60 12.13
CA HIS A 95 6.96 -6.61 10.70
C HIS A 95 7.63 -7.82 10.05
N ALA A 96 7.03 -8.38 9.02
CA ALA A 96 7.62 -9.41 8.19
C ALA A 96 7.71 -8.95 6.73
N ILE A 97 8.82 -9.29 6.06
CA ILE A 97 8.99 -9.18 4.61
C ILE A 97 9.14 -10.60 4.09
N SER A 98 8.27 -11.04 3.19
CA SER A 98 8.38 -12.35 2.57
C SER A 98 8.27 -12.24 1.05
N VAL A 99 9.03 -13.07 0.32
CA VAL A 99 9.06 -13.09 -1.14
C VAL A 99 8.49 -14.42 -1.63
N GLU A 100 7.71 -14.38 -2.72
CA GLU A 100 7.14 -15.60 -3.30
C GLU A 100 7.06 -15.50 -4.83
N LYS A 101 7.69 -16.46 -5.50
CA LYS A 101 7.71 -16.52 -6.97
C LYS A 101 6.46 -17.19 -7.53
N PHE A 102 5.97 -18.23 -6.86
CA PHE A 102 4.84 -19.06 -7.27
C PHE A 102 3.80 -19.16 -6.15
N PRO A 103 3.05 -18.08 -5.87
CA PRO A 103 2.08 -18.09 -4.77
C PRO A 103 1.03 -19.18 -4.95
N LEU A 104 0.60 -19.79 -3.85
CA LEU A 104 -0.51 -20.71 -3.88
C LEU A 104 -1.80 -19.97 -4.28
N SER A 105 -2.72 -20.69 -4.92
CA SER A 105 -4.09 -20.19 -5.02
C SER A 105 -4.70 -20.05 -3.62
N LYS A 106 -5.66 -19.15 -3.44
CA LYS A 106 -6.34 -18.98 -2.14
C LYS A 106 -6.97 -20.30 -1.65
N THR A 107 -7.49 -21.10 -2.57
CA THR A 107 -8.06 -22.43 -2.28
C THR A 107 -7.00 -23.40 -1.79
N ASP A 108 -5.85 -23.47 -2.45
CA ASP A 108 -4.75 -24.34 -2.05
C ASP A 108 -4.12 -23.90 -0.73
N LEU A 109 -3.99 -22.58 -0.51
CA LEU A 109 -3.53 -22.02 0.75
C LEU A 109 -4.46 -22.41 1.91
N CYS A 110 -5.77 -22.27 1.73
CA CYS A 110 -6.77 -22.72 2.70
C CYS A 110 -6.64 -24.21 2.99
N ARG A 111 -6.42 -25.05 1.97
CA ARG A 111 -6.27 -26.50 2.12
C ARG A 111 -4.99 -26.83 2.89
N ALA A 112 -3.86 -26.23 2.54
CA ALA A 112 -2.58 -26.47 3.19
C ALA A 112 -2.61 -26.12 4.69
N LEU A 113 -3.22 -24.97 5.04
CA LEU A 113 -3.25 -24.46 6.42
C LEU A 113 -4.20 -25.23 7.34
N ARG A 114 -5.10 -26.08 6.82
CA ARG A 114 -5.90 -27.01 7.64
C ARG A 114 -5.06 -28.01 8.41
N ALA A 115 -3.82 -28.25 7.99
CA ALA A 115 -2.86 -29.08 8.71
C ALA A 115 -2.55 -28.57 10.13
N TRP A 116 -2.82 -27.29 10.41
CA TRP A 116 -2.45 -26.60 11.65
C TRP A 116 -3.66 -25.97 12.35
N PRO A 117 -4.55 -26.75 13.01
CA PRO A 117 -5.75 -26.21 13.66
C PRO A 117 -5.46 -25.16 14.72
N GLU A 118 -4.29 -25.23 15.37
CA GLU A 118 -3.84 -24.27 16.38
C GLU A 118 -3.51 -22.87 15.82
N LEU A 119 -3.27 -22.76 14.51
CA LEU A 119 -3.03 -21.51 13.80
C LEU A 119 -4.27 -20.97 13.11
N LYS A 120 -5.40 -21.68 13.19
CA LYS A 120 -6.60 -21.35 12.40
C LYS A 120 -7.04 -19.88 12.50
N PRO A 121 -7.13 -19.22 13.67
CA PRO A 121 -7.55 -17.82 13.72
C PRO A 121 -6.60 -16.89 12.94
N LEU A 122 -5.29 -17.12 13.00
CA LEU A 122 -4.29 -16.33 12.28
C LEU A 122 -4.30 -16.67 10.79
N ALA A 123 -4.49 -17.94 10.45
CA ALA A 123 -4.62 -18.39 9.07
C ALA A 123 -5.86 -17.75 8.40
N ASP A 124 -7.00 -17.74 9.08
CA ASP A 124 -8.23 -17.11 8.55
C ASP A 124 -7.99 -15.61 8.29
N ALA A 125 -7.37 -14.88 9.23
CA ALA A 125 -7.05 -13.45 9.06
C ALA A 125 -6.05 -13.20 7.91
N LEU A 126 -5.04 -14.05 7.75
CA LEU A 126 -4.09 -13.99 6.63
C LEU A 126 -4.80 -14.24 5.29
N ILE A 127 -5.63 -15.27 5.22
CA ILE A 127 -6.38 -15.66 4.02
C ILE A 127 -7.36 -14.58 3.59
N GLU A 128 -7.98 -13.88 4.53
CA GLU A 128 -8.90 -12.77 4.24
C GLU A 128 -8.20 -11.68 3.43
N GLN A 129 -6.98 -11.30 3.81
CA GLN A 129 -6.19 -10.27 3.14
C GLN A 129 -5.27 -10.81 2.03
N TYR A 130 -5.23 -12.15 1.80
CA TYR A 130 -4.31 -12.76 0.84
C TYR A 130 -4.52 -12.19 -0.57
N PRO A 131 -3.45 -11.69 -1.21
CA PRO A 131 -3.58 -10.97 -2.47
C PRO A 131 -3.85 -11.91 -3.66
N LEU A 132 -4.40 -11.32 -4.72
CA LEU A 132 -4.40 -11.96 -6.04
C LEU A 132 -2.96 -12.10 -6.56
N PRO A 133 -2.68 -13.07 -7.47
CA PRO A 133 -1.36 -13.31 -8.02
C PRO A 133 -0.94 -12.22 -9.03
N ILE A 134 -0.73 -11.02 -8.53
CA ILE A 134 -0.27 -9.84 -9.28
C ILE A 134 1.09 -9.44 -8.72
N ALA A 135 2.09 -9.27 -9.60
CA ALA A 135 3.45 -8.94 -9.19
C ALA A 135 3.53 -7.61 -8.43
N GLY A 136 4.40 -7.54 -7.42
CA GLY A 136 4.67 -6.37 -6.61
C GLY A 136 4.56 -6.60 -5.12
N CYS A 137 4.59 -5.52 -4.35
CA CYS A 137 4.42 -5.55 -2.90
C CYS A 137 2.95 -5.50 -2.50
N HIS A 138 2.56 -6.41 -1.64
CA HIS A 138 1.23 -6.44 -1.02
C HIS A 138 1.39 -6.31 0.49
N ARG A 139 1.16 -5.10 1.02
CA ARG A 139 1.13 -4.89 2.47
C ARG A 139 -0.18 -5.38 3.05
N LEU A 140 -0.07 -6.26 4.06
CA LEU A 140 -1.15 -6.74 4.88
C LEU A 140 -0.96 -6.17 6.30
N ASN A 141 -1.97 -5.48 6.83
CA ASN A 141 -1.90 -4.85 8.14
C ASN A 141 -2.86 -5.53 9.12
N PHE A 142 -2.35 -5.83 10.31
CA PHE A 142 -3.09 -6.38 11.44
C PHE A 142 -2.88 -5.49 12.68
N PRO A 143 -3.53 -4.30 12.71
CA PRO A 143 -3.20 -3.26 13.70
C PRO A 143 -3.47 -3.71 15.14
N ASN A 144 -4.55 -4.42 15.42
CA ASN A 144 -4.85 -4.97 16.74
C ASN A 144 -3.78 -5.96 17.23
N GLU A 145 -3.06 -6.57 16.31
CA GLU A 145 -1.97 -7.48 16.58
C GLU A 145 -0.60 -6.78 16.64
N ARG A 146 -0.53 -5.50 16.28
CA ARG A 146 0.73 -4.79 16.09
C ARG A 146 1.69 -5.59 15.20
N PHE A 147 1.12 -6.15 14.14
CA PHE A 147 1.80 -6.98 13.16
C PHE A 147 1.48 -6.52 11.74
N SER A 148 2.47 -6.56 10.86
CA SER A 148 2.28 -6.30 9.43
C SER A 148 3.17 -7.21 8.59
N LEU A 149 2.74 -7.47 7.37
CA LEU A 149 3.45 -8.30 6.39
C LEU A 149 3.53 -7.58 5.05
N ASP A 150 4.74 -7.46 4.50
CA ASP A 150 4.97 -7.13 3.10
C ASP A 150 5.20 -8.43 2.32
N LEU A 151 4.16 -8.92 1.68
CA LEU A 151 4.26 -10.08 0.78
C LEU A 151 4.60 -9.58 -0.63
N TRP A 152 5.82 -9.85 -1.06
CA TRP A 152 6.31 -9.52 -2.39
C TRP A 152 6.13 -10.69 -3.34
N LEU A 153 5.27 -10.51 -4.34
CA LEU A 153 5.07 -11.51 -5.39
C LEU A 153 6.01 -11.24 -6.56
N GLY A 154 6.93 -12.16 -6.81
CA GLY A 154 7.95 -12.07 -7.85
C GLY A 154 9.19 -12.92 -7.57
N ASP A 155 10.10 -12.96 -8.52
CA ASP A 155 11.39 -13.64 -8.37
C ASP A 155 12.28 -12.87 -7.37
N ALA A 156 12.96 -13.59 -6.48
CA ALA A 156 13.85 -13.00 -5.48
C ALA A 156 14.97 -12.15 -6.11
N HIS A 157 15.47 -12.54 -7.28
CA HIS A 157 16.48 -11.77 -8.03
C HIS A 157 15.97 -10.41 -8.47
N ASP A 158 14.68 -10.29 -8.77
CA ASP A 158 14.05 -9.04 -9.20
C ASP A 158 13.52 -8.23 -8.00
N VAL A 159 12.98 -8.90 -7.00
CA VAL A 159 12.28 -8.28 -5.86
C VAL A 159 13.25 -7.65 -4.89
N PHE A 160 14.23 -8.40 -4.37
CA PHE A 160 15.11 -7.87 -3.33
C PHE A 160 15.86 -6.59 -3.73
N PRO A 161 16.37 -6.42 -4.97
CA PRO A 161 16.95 -5.15 -5.40
C PRO A 161 15.98 -3.96 -5.37
N CYS A 162 14.67 -4.22 -5.50
CA CYS A 162 13.63 -3.18 -5.54
C CYS A 162 13.18 -2.73 -4.14
N ILE A 163 13.46 -3.49 -3.08
CA ILE A 163 13.07 -3.14 -1.71
C ILE A 163 13.88 -1.92 -1.23
N VAL A 164 13.17 -0.88 -0.81
CA VAL A 164 13.77 0.33 -0.25
C VAL A 164 14.33 0.02 1.15
N LYS A 165 15.62 0.31 1.36
CA LYS A 165 16.22 0.19 2.68
C LYS A 165 15.89 1.41 3.54
N THR A 166 14.72 1.44 4.12
CA THR A 166 14.30 2.43 5.13
C THR A 166 14.63 1.96 6.54
N GLN A 167 14.56 0.65 6.76
CA GLN A 167 14.92 -0.03 8.00
C GLN A 167 15.67 -1.33 7.67
N ALA A 168 16.53 -1.76 8.59
CA ALA A 168 17.23 -3.04 8.46
C ALA A 168 16.34 -4.21 8.88
N VAL A 169 16.55 -5.35 8.23
CA VAL A 169 16.01 -6.63 8.67
C VAL A 169 16.83 -7.14 9.85
N HIS A 170 16.18 -7.53 10.94
CA HIS A 170 16.82 -7.95 12.19
C HIS A 170 17.04 -9.47 12.28
N ALA A 171 16.22 -10.25 11.55
CA ALA A 171 16.35 -11.70 11.49
C ALA A 171 15.90 -12.23 10.13
N TRP A 172 16.60 -13.23 9.60
CA TRP A 172 16.25 -13.88 8.34
C TRP A 172 15.85 -15.33 8.53
N PHE A 173 14.73 -15.71 7.93
CA PHE A 173 14.33 -17.07 7.64
C PHE A 173 14.81 -17.41 6.23
N LEU A 174 15.92 -18.15 6.16
CA LEU A 174 16.45 -18.63 4.89
C LEU A 174 15.72 -19.92 4.53
N ASP A 175 14.50 -19.74 4.03
CA ASP A 175 13.58 -20.81 3.67
C ASP A 175 13.25 -20.83 2.17
N GLY A 176 12.76 -21.96 1.69
CA GLY A 176 12.45 -22.25 0.30
C GLY A 176 12.77 -23.70 -0.02
N PHE A 177 12.51 -24.13 -1.24
CA PHE A 177 12.85 -25.49 -1.67
C PHE A 177 14.36 -25.74 -1.57
N ALA A 178 14.73 -26.99 -1.32
CA ALA A 178 16.13 -27.38 -1.12
C ALA A 178 17.04 -26.84 -2.24
N PRO A 179 18.30 -26.46 -1.94
CA PRO A 179 19.22 -25.92 -2.95
C PRO A 179 19.46 -26.85 -4.16
N SER A 180 19.21 -28.15 -4.01
CA SER A 180 19.24 -29.12 -5.12
C SER A 180 18.02 -29.02 -6.04
N CYS A 181 16.88 -28.52 -5.54
CA CYS A 181 15.63 -28.38 -6.27
C CYS A 181 15.42 -26.97 -6.81
N ASN A 182 15.88 -25.96 -6.07
CA ASN A 182 15.78 -24.54 -6.44
C ASN A 182 17.12 -23.82 -6.18
N PRO A 183 18.15 -24.04 -7.01
CA PRO A 183 19.48 -23.45 -6.80
C PRO A 183 19.48 -21.92 -6.93
N GLU A 184 18.60 -21.35 -7.77
CA GLU A 184 18.55 -19.90 -8.07
C GLU A 184 18.32 -19.07 -6.80
N LEU A 185 17.43 -19.50 -5.91
CA LEU A 185 17.12 -18.78 -4.65
C LEU A 185 18.35 -18.61 -3.73
N TRP A 186 19.35 -19.47 -3.88
CA TRP A 186 20.53 -19.55 -3.02
C TRP A 186 21.80 -18.93 -3.65
N GLU A 187 21.66 -18.25 -4.77
CA GLU A 187 22.76 -17.61 -5.46
C GLU A 187 23.32 -16.41 -4.66
N THR A 188 24.62 -16.14 -4.89
CA THR A 188 25.33 -15.03 -4.22
C THR A 188 24.63 -13.68 -4.43
N GLN A 189 23.99 -13.47 -5.59
CA GLN A 189 23.28 -12.23 -5.87
C GLN A 189 22.10 -12.01 -4.92
N VAL A 190 21.27 -13.04 -4.65
CA VAL A 190 20.16 -12.98 -3.70
C VAL A 190 20.69 -12.71 -2.29
N LEU A 191 21.71 -13.47 -1.87
CA LEU A 191 22.34 -13.30 -0.55
C LEU A 191 22.92 -11.88 -0.37
N SER A 192 23.58 -11.32 -1.38
CA SER A 192 24.12 -9.95 -1.33
C SER A 192 23.03 -8.91 -1.13
N GLN A 193 21.86 -9.09 -1.73
CA GLN A 193 20.72 -8.17 -1.52
C GLN A 193 20.11 -8.30 -0.12
N MET A 194 20.04 -9.51 0.42
CA MET A 194 19.62 -9.71 1.82
C MET A 194 20.59 -9.01 2.78
N ILE A 195 21.91 -9.14 2.55
CA ILE A 195 22.93 -8.42 3.34
C ILE A 195 22.77 -6.90 3.19
N ARG A 196 22.49 -6.39 1.98
CA ARG A 196 22.17 -4.96 1.78
C ARG A 196 21.01 -4.48 2.67
N LEU A 197 20.00 -5.33 2.85
CA LEU A 197 18.84 -5.04 3.70
C LEU A 197 19.09 -5.27 5.19
N SER A 198 20.22 -5.84 5.56
CA SER A 198 20.61 -6.19 6.94
C SER A 198 21.51 -5.13 7.57
N GLN A 199 21.87 -5.34 8.84
CA GLN A 199 22.84 -4.56 9.61
C GLN A 199 23.61 -5.46 10.57
N PRO A 200 24.72 -5.02 11.18
CA PRO A 200 25.34 -5.71 12.31
C PRO A 200 24.30 -6.06 13.40
N GLY A 201 24.39 -7.24 14.00
CA GLY A 201 23.38 -7.80 14.90
C GLY A 201 22.28 -8.61 14.23
N THR A 202 22.15 -8.56 12.89
CA THR A 202 21.18 -9.40 12.16
C THR A 202 21.51 -10.88 12.30
N THR A 203 20.49 -11.70 12.56
CA THR A 203 20.60 -13.17 12.66
C THR A 203 20.02 -13.87 11.44
N PHE A 204 20.50 -15.08 11.16
CA PHE A 204 20.12 -15.90 10.02
C PHE A 204 19.88 -17.33 10.48
N ALA A 205 18.82 -17.97 10.03
CA ALA A 205 18.56 -19.36 10.30
C ALA A 205 18.04 -20.10 9.06
N SER A 206 18.48 -21.35 8.88
CA SER A 206 18.05 -22.22 7.80
C SER A 206 18.05 -23.68 8.23
N PHE A 207 17.11 -24.44 7.68
CA PHE A 207 17.16 -25.90 7.77
C PHE A 207 18.29 -26.51 6.91
N SER A 208 18.84 -25.73 5.96
CA SER A 208 19.85 -26.19 5.01
C SER A 208 21.26 -25.83 5.46
N VAL A 209 22.16 -26.80 5.43
CA VAL A 209 23.60 -26.63 5.64
C VAL A 209 24.39 -26.69 4.33
N ALA A 210 23.77 -26.41 3.21
CA ALA A 210 24.39 -26.47 1.88
C ALA A 210 25.66 -25.62 1.77
N GLY A 211 26.62 -26.07 0.99
CA GLY A 211 27.91 -25.41 0.84
C GLY A 211 27.81 -24.00 0.26
N VAL A 212 26.88 -23.77 -0.69
CA VAL A 212 26.64 -22.47 -1.31
C VAL A 212 26.21 -21.44 -0.27
N LEU A 213 25.24 -21.78 0.58
CA LEU A 213 24.73 -20.90 1.63
C LEU A 213 25.82 -20.56 2.68
N LYS A 214 26.57 -21.57 3.14
CA LYS A 214 27.66 -21.37 4.10
C LYS A 214 28.77 -20.47 3.55
N ARG A 215 29.16 -20.66 2.30
CA ARG A 215 30.19 -19.81 1.67
C ARG A 215 29.66 -18.39 1.48
N GLY A 216 28.47 -18.23 0.90
CA GLY A 216 27.90 -16.93 0.65
C GLY A 216 27.74 -16.08 1.92
N LEU A 217 27.25 -16.66 3.02
CA LEU A 217 27.17 -15.94 4.29
C LEU A 217 28.56 -15.55 4.84
N ARG A 218 29.53 -16.46 4.81
CA ARG A 218 30.90 -16.18 5.29
C ARG A 218 31.61 -15.11 4.48
N GLU A 219 31.41 -15.07 3.17
CA GLU A 219 31.96 -14.02 2.30
C GLU A 219 31.50 -12.62 2.69
N HIS A 220 30.33 -12.51 3.31
CA HIS A 220 29.78 -11.26 3.86
C HIS A 220 30.11 -11.04 5.36
N GLY A 221 31.02 -11.83 5.95
CA GLY A 221 31.42 -11.67 7.34
C GLY A 221 30.47 -12.26 8.38
N ILE A 222 29.46 -13.02 7.97
CA ILE A 222 28.51 -13.65 8.88
C ILE A 222 29.20 -14.83 9.59
N GLN A 223 29.19 -14.80 10.92
CA GLN A 223 29.63 -15.92 11.75
C GLN A 223 28.57 -17.01 11.75
N ILE A 224 28.92 -18.21 11.31
CA ILE A 224 27.98 -19.34 11.22
C ILE A 224 28.30 -20.43 12.22
N SER A 225 27.25 -21.06 12.77
CA SER A 225 27.30 -22.26 13.57
C SER A 225 26.33 -23.33 13.02
N ARG A 226 26.54 -24.58 13.44
CA ARG A 226 25.74 -25.72 12.95
C ARG A 226 25.22 -26.51 14.14
N PRO A 227 24.21 -25.99 14.88
CA PRO A 227 23.59 -26.74 15.94
C PRO A 227 22.77 -27.91 15.39
N ARG A 228 22.25 -28.73 16.30
CA ARG A 228 21.39 -29.88 15.95
C ARG A 228 20.15 -29.40 15.18
N GLY A 229 19.85 -30.05 14.07
CA GLY A 229 18.63 -29.84 13.28
C GLY A 229 17.40 -30.46 13.92
N PHE A 230 16.24 -30.32 13.27
CA PHE A 230 14.98 -30.88 13.71
C PHE A 230 14.80 -32.33 13.22
N GLY A 231 14.16 -33.15 14.04
CA GLY A 231 13.84 -34.56 13.71
C GLY A 231 15.09 -35.38 13.37
N HIS A 232 15.12 -35.93 12.17
CA HIS A 232 16.25 -36.72 11.67
C HIS A 232 17.40 -35.91 11.07
N LYS A 233 17.22 -34.60 10.89
CA LYS A 233 18.29 -33.71 10.39
C LYS A 233 19.36 -33.52 11.45
N ARG A 234 20.62 -33.89 11.11
CA ARG A 234 21.76 -33.82 12.05
C ARG A 234 22.10 -32.38 12.42
N GLU A 235 22.02 -31.46 11.50
CA GLU A 235 22.44 -30.07 11.64
C GLU A 235 21.44 -29.11 10.99
N MET A 236 21.36 -27.90 11.51
CA MET A 236 20.79 -26.72 10.90
C MET A 236 21.83 -25.62 10.83
N LEU A 237 21.57 -24.54 10.11
CA LEU A 237 22.45 -23.39 10.03
C LEU A 237 21.91 -22.25 10.89
N LYS A 238 22.79 -21.68 11.71
CA LYS A 238 22.61 -20.38 12.36
C LYS A 238 23.70 -19.43 11.93
N GLY A 239 23.37 -18.19 11.69
CA GLY A 239 24.32 -17.13 11.42
C GLY A 239 24.04 -15.90 12.27
N ILE A 240 25.08 -15.13 12.54
CA ILE A 240 25.00 -13.80 13.13
C ILE A 240 25.98 -12.88 12.44
N TRP A 241 25.52 -11.69 12.06
CA TRP A 241 26.41 -10.63 11.64
C TRP A 241 26.98 -9.95 12.90
N PRO A 242 28.31 -10.09 13.20
CA PRO A 242 28.85 -9.53 14.42
C PRO A 242 28.63 -8.02 14.51
N ASP A 243 28.24 -7.54 15.68
CA ASP A 243 28.25 -6.11 15.95
C ASP A 243 29.70 -5.61 16.02
N ALA A 244 30.01 -4.49 15.37
CA ALA A 244 31.18 -3.71 15.74
C ALA A 244 30.85 -3.00 17.07
N GLU A 245 31.71 -3.08 18.08
CA GLU A 245 31.50 -2.57 19.45
C GLU A 245 31.02 -1.09 19.53
N GLU A 246 31.11 -0.33 18.45
CA GLU A 246 30.71 1.08 18.34
C GLU A 246 29.23 1.31 17.96
N HIS A 247 28.49 0.31 17.44
CA HIS A 247 27.13 0.49 16.95
C HIS A 247 26.01 0.16 17.94
N LEU A 248 26.33 -0.21 19.17
CA LEU A 248 25.38 -0.63 20.21
C LEU A 248 24.51 0.51 20.80
N LYS A 249 24.55 1.74 20.28
CA LYS A 249 23.90 2.89 20.94
C LYS A 249 22.91 3.71 20.12
N GLU A 250 22.55 3.32 18.92
CA GLU A 250 21.44 3.99 18.22
C GLU A 250 20.20 3.10 18.11
N SER A 251 19.78 2.48 19.20
CA SER A 251 18.37 2.11 19.36
C SER A 251 17.62 3.41 19.65
N THR A 252 17.20 4.09 18.62
CA THR A 252 16.27 5.22 18.72
C THR A 252 14.86 4.68 19.01
N SER A 253 14.65 4.02 20.17
CA SER A 253 13.30 3.90 20.70
C SER A 253 12.90 5.27 21.22
N SER A 254 12.47 6.12 20.31
CA SER A 254 11.76 7.33 20.70
C SER A 254 10.40 6.85 21.22
N GLY A 255 10.07 7.10 22.46
CA GLY A 255 8.76 6.79 23.03
C GLY A 255 7.61 7.33 22.19
N GLN A 256 6.41 7.38 22.72
CA GLN A 256 5.26 7.98 22.03
C GLN A 256 5.61 9.38 21.49
N GLN A 257 5.43 9.58 20.20
CA GLN A 257 5.65 10.87 19.52
C GLN A 257 4.32 11.58 19.29
N HIS A 258 4.39 12.90 19.11
CA HIS A 258 3.26 13.72 18.71
C HIS A 258 3.52 14.31 17.32
N PHE A 259 2.61 14.05 16.38
CA PHE A 259 2.69 14.52 15.00
C PHE A 259 1.63 15.57 14.71
N ALA A 260 1.94 16.48 13.82
CA ALA A 260 0.98 17.43 13.26
C ALA A 260 0.61 17.04 11.83
N VAL A 261 -0.66 17.17 11.49
CA VAL A 261 -1.17 17.04 10.12
C VAL A 261 -1.92 18.31 9.77
N ILE A 262 -1.59 18.96 8.66
CA ILE A 262 -2.24 20.20 8.24
C ILE A 262 -3.17 19.92 7.07
N GLY A 263 -4.47 20.04 7.31
CA GLY A 263 -5.56 19.73 6.40
C GLY A 263 -6.29 18.45 6.76
N ALA A 264 -7.62 18.53 6.93
CA ALA A 264 -8.52 17.41 7.21
C ALA A 264 -9.26 16.90 5.96
N GLY A 265 -8.63 16.95 4.80
CA GLY A 265 -9.05 16.24 3.60
C GLY A 265 -8.66 14.76 3.65
N ILE A 266 -8.97 13.98 2.60
CA ILE A 266 -8.68 12.54 2.57
C ILE A 266 -7.19 12.23 2.78
N ALA A 267 -6.28 13.08 2.31
CA ALA A 267 -4.85 12.92 2.53
C ALA A 267 -4.49 13.01 4.02
N GLY A 268 -4.96 14.06 4.70
CA GLY A 268 -4.67 14.27 6.13
C GLY A 268 -5.31 13.22 7.02
N LEU A 269 -6.55 12.82 6.73
CA LEU A 269 -7.23 11.76 7.48
C LEU A 269 -6.46 10.43 7.41
N ASN A 270 -5.99 10.02 6.22
CA ASN A 270 -5.21 8.80 6.07
C ASN A 270 -3.82 8.91 6.74
N CYS A 271 -3.15 10.07 6.64
CA CYS A 271 -1.87 10.28 7.32
C CYS A 271 -2.02 10.20 8.84
N ALA A 272 -3.05 10.83 9.39
CA ALA A 272 -3.35 10.77 10.81
C ALA A 272 -3.64 9.33 11.27
N TRP A 273 -4.47 8.62 10.52
CA TRP A 273 -4.77 7.22 10.79
C TRP A 273 -3.52 6.34 10.78
N ALA A 274 -2.66 6.45 9.76
CA ALA A 274 -1.45 5.65 9.64
C ALA A 274 -0.49 5.81 10.84
N LEU A 275 -0.37 7.02 11.39
CA LEU A 275 0.46 7.29 12.57
C LEU A 275 -0.24 6.89 13.88
N ALA A 276 -1.55 7.15 14.00
CA ALA A 276 -2.32 6.87 15.19
C ALA A 276 -2.46 5.36 15.47
N GLN A 277 -2.62 4.53 14.43
CA GLN A 277 -2.63 3.07 14.56
C GLN A 277 -1.32 2.50 15.15
N ARG A 278 -0.22 3.22 14.98
CA ARG A 278 1.10 2.88 15.56
C ARG A 278 1.26 3.37 17.01
N GLY A 279 0.17 3.89 17.60
CA GLY A 279 0.13 4.36 19.00
C GLY A 279 0.62 5.79 19.21
N HIS A 280 0.96 6.52 18.15
CA HIS A 280 1.41 7.91 18.25
C HIS A 280 0.25 8.89 18.35
N GLN A 281 0.46 10.05 19.01
CA GLN A 281 -0.51 11.14 19.06
C GLN A 281 -0.48 11.94 17.77
N VAL A 282 -1.64 12.34 17.26
CA VAL A 282 -1.75 13.14 16.04
C VAL A 282 -2.74 14.28 16.26
N THR A 283 -2.30 15.51 16.00
CA THR A 283 -3.22 16.66 15.91
C THR A 283 -3.41 17.06 14.45
N ILE A 284 -4.65 17.01 13.98
CA ILE A 284 -5.04 17.51 12.66
C ILE A 284 -5.46 18.97 12.82
N PHE A 285 -4.84 19.86 12.05
CA PHE A 285 -5.25 21.26 11.95
C PHE A 285 -6.05 21.47 10.67
N GLU A 286 -7.24 22.04 10.78
CA GLU A 286 -8.10 22.36 9.64
C GLU A 286 -8.61 23.80 9.76
N GLN A 287 -8.54 24.56 8.67
CA GLN A 287 -8.92 25.98 8.70
C GLN A 287 -10.43 26.23 8.80
N ALA A 288 -11.25 25.32 8.28
CA ALA A 288 -12.72 25.45 8.26
C ALA A 288 -13.39 24.24 8.92
N HIS A 289 -13.74 23.23 8.15
CA HIS A 289 -14.28 21.97 8.63
C HIS A 289 -13.70 20.80 7.82
N PRO A 290 -13.62 19.59 8.40
CA PRO A 290 -13.13 18.42 7.67
C PRO A 290 -13.87 18.22 6.35
N LEU A 291 -13.15 17.77 5.32
CA LEU A 291 -13.67 17.51 3.99
C LEU A 291 -14.25 18.73 3.25
N SER A 292 -13.99 19.96 3.71
CA SER A 292 -14.47 21.20 3.05
C SER A 292 -14.03 21.33 1.61
N GLY A 293 -12.83 20.83 1.26
CA GLY A 293 -12.26 20.87 -0.10
C GLY A 293 -12.76 19.74 -1.02
N ALA A 294 -11.93 19.32 -1.95
CA ALA A 294 -12.26 18.30 -2.98
C ALA A 294 -12.63 16.91 -2.45
N SER A 295 -12.42 16.64 -1.17
CA SER A 295 -12.70 15.34 -0.54
C SER A 295 -14.14 15.16 -0.04
N GLY A 296 -14.99 16.19 -0.09
CA GLY A 296 -16.31 16.18 0.56
C GLY A 296 -17.46 15.68 -0.31
N ASN A 297 -17.21 14.90 -1.35
CA ASN A 297 -18.28 14.28 -2.13
C ASN A 297 -19.09 13.30 -1.27
N PRO A 298 -20.41 13.12 -1.52
CA PRO A 298 -21.20 12.18 -0.73
C PRO A 298 -20.78 10.73 -0.90
N LEU A 299 -20.23 10.38 -2.08
CA LEU A 299 -19.71 9.05 -2.38
C LEU A 299 -18.51 9.17 -3.34
N ALA A 300 -17.45 8.38 -3.11
CA ALA A 300 -16.23 8.38 -3.90
C ALA A 300 -15.93 6.98 -4.46
N LEU A 301 -15.84 6.85 -5.78
CA LEU A 301 -15.58 5.59 -6.47
C LEU A 301 -14.10 5.22 -6.46
N LEU A 302 -13.79 3.99 -6.08
CA LEU A 302 -12.47 3.38 -6.15
C LEU A 302 -12.31 2.60 -7.47
N ASN A 303 -11.95 3.30 -8.51
CA ASN A 303 -11.80 2.74 -9.86
C ASN A 303 -10.40 3.07 -10.43
N PRO A 304 -9.49 2.08 -10.57
CA PRO A 304 -8.18 2.28 -11.14
C PRO A 304 -8.27 2.39 -12.67
N LYS A 305 -7.36 3.13 -13.29
CA LYS A 305 -7.02 2.91 -14.70
C LYS A 305 -6.11 1.68 -14.74
N LEU A 306 -6.59 0.62 -15.40
CA LEU A 306 -5.83 -0.61 -15.54
C LEU A 306 -4.66 -0.43 -16.52
N CYS A 307 -3.66 -1.30 -16.42
CA CYS A 307 -2.49 -1.36 -17.29
C CYS A 307 -2.25 -2.81 -17.73
N PRO A 308 -1.44 -3.07 -18.75
CA PRO A 308 -0.94 -4.41 -19.02
C PRO A 308 -0.30 -5.00 -17.76
N ILE A 309 -0.59 -6.28 -17.46
CA ILE A 309 -0.15 -6.92 -16.19
C ILE A 309 1.37 -6.87 -16.02
N THR A 310 2.11 -6.82 -17.12
CA THR A 310 3.57 -6.69 -17.13
C THR A 310 4.07 -5.37 -16.53
N GLN A 311 3.23 -4.37 -16.38
CA GLN A 311 3.55 -3.07 -15.79
C GLN A 311 3.06 -2.97 -14.33
N SER A 312 2.33 -3.98 -13.83
CA SER A 312 1.65 -3.92 -12.53
C SER A 312 2.56 -3.55 -11.36
N PRO A 313 3.81 -4.03 -11.24
CA PRO A 313 4.65 -3.72 -10.07
C PRO A 313 5.00 -2.24 -9.90
N ASP A 314 5.09 -1.52 -11.03
CA ASP A 314 5.47 -0.10 -11.08
C ASP A 314 4.31 0.82 -11.48
N HIS A 315 3.09 0.28 -11.59
CA HIS A 315 1.90 1.04 -11.93
C HIS A 315 1.18 1.54 -10.68
N LEU A 316 1.47 2.78 -10.31
CA LEU A 316 1.00 3.38 -9.04
C LEU A 316 -0.50 3.21 -8.79
N MET A 317 -1.36 3.44 -9.82
CA MET A 317 -2.81 3.33 -9.63
C MET A 317 -3.23 1.92 -9.23
N LEU A 318 -2.63 0.89 -9.84
CA LEU A 318 -2.97 -0.50 -9.54
C LEU A 318 -2.47 -0.90 -8.14
N VAL A 319 -1.24 -0.54 -7.80
CA VAL A 319 -0.66 -0.81 -6.48
C VAL A 319 -1.46 -0.11 -5.37
N CYS A 320 -1.76 1.18 -5.54
CA CYS A 320 -2.57 1.93 -4.59
C CYS A 320 -4.01 1.40 -4.48
N TRP A 321 -4.62 1.02 -5.60
CA TRP A 321 -5.97 0.48 -5.58
C TRP A 321 -6.05 -0.85 -4.82
N GLN A 322 -5.13 -1.78 -5.06
CA GLN A 322 -5.07 -3.05 -4.34
C GLN A 322 -4.94 -2.86 -2.82
N TYR A 323 -4.10 -1.89 -2.41
CA TYR A 323 -3.97 -1.54 -1.00
C TYR A 323 -5.22 -0.87 -0.46
N ALA A 324 -5.77 0.12 -1.17
CA ALA A 324 -6.97 0.86 -0.76
C ALA A 324 -8.18 -0.04 -0.57
N MET A 325 -8.36 -1.05 -1.44
CA MET A 325 -9.44 -2.04 -1.29
C MET A 325 -9.32 -2.79 0.03
N ARG A 326 -8.15 -3.35 0.36
CA ARG A 326 -7.94 -4.05 1.65
C ARG A 326 -8.07 -3.10 2.85
N PHE A 327 -7.57 -1.88 2.72
CA PHE A 327 -7.62 -0.88 3.77
C PHE A 327 -9.06 -0.47 4.12
N TYR A 328 -9.84 -0.06 3.12
CA TYR A 328 -11.19 0.46 3.35
C TYR A 328 -12.21 -0.60 3.79
N GLN A 329 -11.98 -1.88 3.50
CA GLN A 329 -12.85 -2.97 3.97
C GLN A 329 -12.98 -3.04 5.50
N HIS A 330 -12.05 -2.44 6.24
CA HIS A 330 -12.09 -2.37 7.70
C HIS A 330 -12.96 -1.22 8.25
N PHE A 331 -13.53 -0.37 7.36
CA PHE A 331 -14.37 0.77 7.74
C PHE A 331 -15.83 0.56 7.31
N GLY A 332 -16.76 0.96 8.17
CA GLY A 332 -18.19 0.95 7.85
C GLY A 332 -18.55 1.88 6.69
N ALA A 333 -17.69 2.87 6.42
CA ALA A 333 -17.79 3.78 5.29
C ALA A 333 -17.64 3.08 3.91
N PHE A 334 -17.07 1.88 3.86
CA PHE A 334 -16.83 1.15 2.61
C PHE A 334 -18.09 0.46 2.10
N ARG A 335 -18.31 0.55 0.79
CA ARG A 335 -19.33 -0.19 0.05
C ARG A 335 -18.66 -0.98 -1.06
N ALA A 336 -18.72 -2.31 -0.98
CA ALA A 336 -18.28 -3.20 -2.05
C ALA A 336 -19.20 -3.04 -3.28
N LEU A 337 -18.63 -3.01 -4.46
CA LEU A 337 -19.36 -2.99 -5.72
C LEU A 337 -18.47 -3.47 -6.88
N GLU A 338 -19.10 -3.74 -8.00
CA GLU A 338 -18.44 -4.01 -9.28
C GLU A 338 -18.37 -2.73 -10.12
N VAL A 339 -17.30 -2.58 -10.89
CA VAL A 339 -17.18 -1.45 -11.82
C VAL A 339 -17.15 -1.95 -13.26
N ASN A 340 -18.15 -1.56 -14.03
CA ASN A 340 -18.22 -1.81 -15.47
C ASN A 340 -17.48 -0.66 -16.18
N GLN A 341 -16.27 -0.91 -16.66
CA GLN A 341 -15.48 0.04 -17.46
C GLN A 341 -15.92 -0.07 -18.90
N ILE A 342 -16.69 0.90 -19.39
CA ILE A 342 -17.25 0.91 -20.73
C ILE A 342 -16.15 1.13 -21.77
N ALA A 343 -16.08 0.30 -22.78
CA ALA A 343 -15.03 0.28 -23.79
C ALA A 343 -15.26 1.31 -24.90
N LEU A 344 -15.19 2.61 -24.56
CA LEU A 344 -15.40 3.72 -25.50
C LEU A 344 -14.18 4.05 -26.35
N LYS A 345 -13.00 4.02 -25.72
CA LYS A 345 -11.73 4.34 -26.37
C LYS A 345 -10.87 3.09 -26.41
N GLU A 346 -10.32 2.79 -27.59
CA GLU A 346 -9.44 1.63 -27.77
C GLU A 346 -10.04 0.33 -27.18
N PRO A 347 -11.29 -0.04 -27.55
CA PRO A 347 -12.03 -1.12 -26.92
C PRO A 347 -11.26 -2.44 -26.94
N GLU A 348 -10.56 -2.75 -28.02
CA GLU A 348 -9.74 -3.95 -28.15
C GLU A 348 -8.63 -4.02 -27.10
N GLN A 349 -7.97 -2.89 -26.80
CA GLN A 349 -6.91 -2.84 -25.80
C GLN A 349 -7.46 -3.02 -24.39
N LEU A 350 -8.59 -2.38 -24.07
CA LEU A 350 -9.24 -2.54 -22.78
C LEU A 350 -9.70 -3.99 -22.55
N LEU A 351 -10.41 -4.55 -23.51
CA LEU A 351 -10.95 -5.91 -23.39
C LEU A 351 -9.85 -6.98 -23.37
N ALA A 352 -8.72 -6.75 -24.07
CA ALA A 352 -7.57 -7.64 -24.03
C ALA A 352 -6.92 -7.75 -22.63
N LEU A 353 -7.20 -6.82 -21.71
CA LEU A 353 -6.72 -6.94 -20.33
C LEU A 353 -7.36 -8.11 -19.58
N ALA A 354 -8.59 -8.49 -19.92
CA ALA A 354 -9.26 -9.62 -19.27
C ALA A 354 -8.44 -10.92 -19.34
N ALA A 355 -7.76 -11.16 -20.47
CA ALA A 355 -6.91 -12.35 -20.64
C ALA A 355 -5.58 -12.30 -19.85
N GLN A 356 -5.21 -11.14 -19.33
CA GLN A 356 -3.94 -10.94 -18.62
C GLN A 356 -4.09 -11.00 -17.10
N TYR A 357 -5.27 -10.74 -16.58
CA TYR A 357 -5.56 -10.71 -15.16
C TYR A 357 -6.34 -11.96 -14.71
N PRO A 358 -6.31 -12.30 -13.41
CA PRO A 358 -7.16 -13.37 -12.89
C PRO A 358 -8.64 -13.12 -13.21
N GLU A 359 -9.36 -14.15 -13.66
CA GLU A 359 -10.78 -14.08 -13.98
C GLU A 359 -11.65 -13.60 -12.79
N GLN A 360 -11.20 -13.91 -11.56
CA GLN A 360 -11.83 -13.42 -10.34
C GLN A 360 -11.74 -11.90 -10.17
N LEU A 361 -10.94 -11.22 -10.97
CA LEU A 361 -10.76 -9.77 -10.92
C LEU A 361 -11.36 -9.07 -12.13
N LEU A 362 -11.11 -9.56 -13.33
CA LEU A 362 -11.55 -8.93 -14.57
C LEU A 362 -12.33 -9.90 -15.44
N GLN A 363 -13.53 -9.47 -15.85
CA GLN A 363 -14.40 -10.24 -16.72
C GLN A 363 -14.89 -9.38 -17.89
N PRO A 364 -14.84 -9.87 -19.13
CA PRO A 364 -15.46 -9.17 -20.26
C PRO A 364 -16.99 -9.23 -20.11
N GLN A 365 -17.65 -8.10 -20.32
CA GLN A 365 -19.11 -7.99 -20.34
C GLN A 365 -19.58 -7.51 -21.72
N PRO A 366 -20.15 -8.39 -22.53
CA PRO A 366 -20.76 -8.00 -23.80
C PRO A 366 -21.91 -7.00 -23.57
N ALA A 367 -22.11 -6.08 -24.51
CA ALA A 367 -23.17 -5.07 -24.46
C ALA A 367 -24.57 -5.67 -24.18
N GLN A 368 -24.88 -6.83 -24.78
CA GLN A 368 -26.17 -7.51 -24.61
C GLN A 368 -26.41 -8.06 -23.19
N SER A 369 -25.34 -8.22 -22.39
CA SER A 369 -25.40 -8.70 -21.02
C SER A 369 -25.43 -7.56 -20.01
N SER A 370 -25.35 -6.30 -20.46
CA SER A 370 -25.39 -5.14 -19.56
C SER A 370 -26.78 -4.98 -18.95
N PRO A 371 -26.89 -4.75 -17.62
CA PRO A 371 -28.19 -4.43 -16.98
C PRO A 371 -28.82 -3.14 -17.47
N ILE A 372 -28.04 -2.25 -18.08
CA ILE A 372 -28.49 -1.01 -18.71
C ILE A 372 -28.20 -1.13 -20.19
N GLN A 373 -29.19 -0.83 -21.02
CA GLN A 373 -29.03 -0.87 -22.46
C GLN A 373 -27.91 0.10 -22.91
N THR A 374 -26.93 -0.47 -23.59
CA THR A 374 -25.76 0.24 -24.14
C THR A 374 -25.29 -0.43 -25.43
N PRO A 375 -24.77 0.32 -26.40
CA PRO A 375 -24.16 -0.27 -27.60
C PRO A 375 -22.70 -0.73 -27.37
N PHE A 376 -22.15 -0.56 -26.16
CA PHE A 376 -20.73 -0.79 -25.88
C PHE A 376 -20.52 -2.01 -24.99
N ASP A 377 -19.51 -2.80 -25.32
CA ASP A 377 -18.97 -3.80 -24.39
C ASP A 377 -18.26 -3.13 -23.20
N ALA A 378 -18.08 -3.87 -22.14
CA ALA A 378 -17.39 -3.40 -20.94
C ALA A 378 -16.40 -4.43 -20.42
N LEU A 379 -15.49 -3.95 -19.58
CA LEU A 379 -14.63 -4.77 -18.74
C LEU A 379 -15.09 -4.59 -17.28
N THR A 380 -15.59 -5.66 -16.68
CA THR A 380 -16.07 -5.65 -15.30
C THR A 380 -14.93 -5.93 -14.36
N LEU A 381 -14.66 -4.97 -13.45
CA LEU A 381 -13.79 -5.13 -12.29
C LEU A 381 -14.67 -5.61 -11.13
N THR A 382 -14.57 -6.90 -10.80
CA THR A 382 -15.47 -7.58 -9.85
C THR A 382 -15.19 -7.25 -8.38
N GLN A 383 -13.98 -6.76 -8.07
CA GLN A 383 -13.55 -6.40 -6.73
C GLN A 383 -13.24 -4.91 -6.70
N ALA A 384 -14.26 -4.08 -6.63
CA ALA A 384 -14.14 -2.64 -6.52
C ALA A 384 -14.96 -2.12 -5.33
N GLY A 385 -15.00 -0.82 -5.15
CA GLY A 385 -15.73 -0.24 -4.06
C GLY A 385 -15.98 1.25 -4.18
N ALA A 386 -16.77 1.75 -3.27
CA ALA A 386 -16.97 3.17 -3.04
C ALA A 386 -16.86 3.49 -1.55
N ILE A 387 -16.48 4.72 -1.25
CA ILE A 387 -16.36 5.22 0.12
C ILE A 387 -17.38 6.33 0.35
N ARG A 388 -17.99 6.34 1.54
CA ARG A 388 -18.71 7.49 2.09
C ARG A 388 -17.74 8.37 2.86
N PRO A 389 -17.24 9.49 2.29
CA PRO A 389 -16.17 10.28 2.88
C PRO A 389 -16.47 10.82 4.28
N HIS A 390 -17.71 11.28 4.51
CA HIS A 390 -18.11 11.83 5.82
C HIS A 390 -18.10 10.76 6.90
N GLN A 391 -18.64 9.57 6.63
CA GLN A 391 -18.59 8.44 7.57
C GLN A 391 -17.14 7.99 7.82
N PHE A 392 -16.31 7.92 6.80
CA PHE A 392 -14.87 7.62 6.96
C PHE A 392 -14.17 8.66 7.85
N CYS A 393 -14.49 9.94 7.66
CA CYS A 393 -13.96 11.01 8.50
C CYS A 393 -14.35 10.84 9.97
N GLU A 394 -15.63 10.54 10.25
CA GLU A 394 -16.12 10.27 11.59
C GLU A 394 -15.40 9.10 12.25
N GLU A 395 -15.25 7.99 11.52
CA GLU A 395 -14.55 6.79 12.01
C GLU A 395 -13.07 7.07 12.31
N VAL A 396 -12.37 7.85 11.45
CA VAL A 396 -10.99 8.25 11.69
C VAL A 396 -10.86 9.17 12.90
N LEU A 397 -11.72 10.19 13.02
CA LEU A 397 -11.69 11.15 14.12
C LEU A 397 -12.14 10.55 15.46
N ALA A 398 -12.80 9.39 15.45
CA ALA A 398 -13.13 8.64 16.66
C ALA A 398 -11.92 7.91 17.27
N HIS A 399 -10.78 7.84 16.56
CA HIS A 399 -9.58 7.19 17.09
C HIS A 399 -9.00 7.98 18.28
N PRO A 400 -8.71 7.34 19.44
CA PRO A 400 -8.32 8.04 20.68
C PRO A 400 -7.02 8.85 20.57
N ASN A 401 -6.17 8.54 19.63
CA ASN A 401 -4.91 9.24 19.41
C ASN A 401 -5.00 10.34 18.34
N ILE A 402 -6.19 10.63 17.79
CA ILE A 402 -6.39 11.67 16.78
C ILE A 402 -7.18 12.82 17.38
N HIS A 403 -6.65 14.03 17.32
CA HIS A 403 -7.30 15.26 17.78
C HIS A 403 -7.47 16.22 16.62
N LEU A 404 -8.69 16.72 16.43
CA LEU A 404 -8.97 17.76 15.45
C LEU A 404 -8.96 19.12 16.13
N GLN A 405 -8.19 20.06 15.58
CA GLN A 405 -8.18 21.46 16.00
C GLN A 405 -8.50 22.37 14.81
N ILE A 406 -9.52 23.19 14.94
CA ILE A 406 -9.86 24.20 13.92
C ILE A 406 -8.92 25.38 14.09
N ALA A 407 -7.99 25.54 13.15
CA ALA A 407 -7.05 26.65 13.10
C ALA A 407 -6.45 26.77 11.69
N GLN A 408 -6.26 28.01 11.23
CA GLN A 408 -5.51 28.30 10.02
C GLN A 408 -4.02 28.42 10.37
N ILE A 409 -3.22 27.47 9.92
CA ILE A 409 -1.77 27.48 10.10
C ILE A 409 -1.15 28.40 9.05
N ASP A 410 -0.37 29.36 9.50
CA ASP A 410 0.31 30.36 8.66
C ASP A 410 1.83 30.19 8.59
N GLN A 411 2.43 29.49 9.58
CA GLN A 411 3.86 29.25 9.60
C GLN A 411 4.23 27.93 10.27
N ILE A 412 5.27 27.29 9.74
CA ILE A 412 5.92 26.11 10.32
C ILE A 412 7.38 26.46 10.55
N GLN A 413 7.86 26.26 11.78
CA GLN A 413 9.26 26.52 12.14
C GLN A 413 9.92 25.19 12.51
N GLU A 414 10.92 24.78 11.74
CA GLU A 414 11.67 23.55 11.98
C GLU A 414 12.89 23.85 12.85
N ASP A 415 12.93 23.21 14.01
CA ASP A 415 14.08 23.21 14.92
C ASP A 415 14.86 21.87 14.78
N THR A 416 15.92 21.71 15.52
CA THR A 416 16.81 20.52 15.40
C THR A 416 16.09 19.23 15.72
N ASP A 417 15.23 19.21 16.75
CA ASP A 417 14.59 18.00 17.31
C ASP A 417 13.06 17.99 17.21
N HIS A 418 12.44 19.12 16.87
CA HIS A 418 10.99 19.26 16.77
C HIS A 418 10.58 20.28 15.70
N VAL A 419 9.27 20.39 15.46
CA VAL A 419 8.65 21.36 14.59
C VAL A 419 7.61 22.14 15.38
N ARG A 420 7.64 23.47 15.29
CA ARG A 420 6.62 24.35 15.90
C ARG A 420 5.57 24.73 14.87
N ILE A 421 4.31 24.50 15.21
CA ILE A 421 3.14 24.84 14.39
C ILE A 421 2.58 26.16 14.90
N MET A 422 2.55 27.17 14.02
CA MET A 422 2.22 28.55 14.37
C MET A 422 0.94 29.01 13.67
N ALA A 423 0.12 29.76 14.38
CA ALA A 423 -1.00 30.52 13.84
C ALA A 423 -1.05 31.92 14.51
N GLN A 424 -1.13 32.99 13.72
CA GLN A 424 -1.21 34.37 14.21
C GLN A 424 -0.09 34.70 15.23
N GLN A 425 1.14 34.23 14.95
CA GLN A 425 2.33 34.37 15.80
C GLN A 425 2.27 33.61 17.13
N GLN A 426 1.23 32.81 17.36
CA GLN A 426 1.12 31.94 18.53
C GLN A 426 1.54 30.51 18.20
N GLU A 427 2.35 29.91 19.06
CA GLU A 427 2.67 28.48 18.99
C GLU A 427 1.47 27.64 19.46
N LEU A 428 0.95 26.78 18.58
CA LEU A 428 -0.20 25.91 18.90
C LEU A 428 0.28 24.51 19.31
N LEU A 429 1.38 24.03 18.74
CA LEU A 429 1.88 22.68 19.00
C LEU A 429 3.38 22.60 18.71
N ARG A 430 4.09 21.77 19.52
CA ARG A 430 5.40 21.21 19.20
C ARG A 430 5.23 19.75 18.80
N ALA A 431 5.63 19.42 17.60
CA ALA A 431 5.50 18.08 17.03
C ALA A 431 6.85 17.49 16.65
N SER A 432 6.95 16.16 16.68
CA SER A 432 8.14 15.43 16.23
C SER A 432 8.36 15.58 14.71
N ALA A 433 7.27 15.67 13.95
CA ALA A 433 7.25 15.99 12.53
C ALA A 433 5.86 16.52 12.13
N VAL A 434 5.78 17.13 10.95
CA VAL A 434 4.52 17.62 10.37
C VAL A 434 4.32 17.08 8.96
N ILE A 435 3.07 16.71 8.64
CA ILE A 435 2.66 16.34 7.29
C ILE A 435 1.68 17.39 6.76
N VAL A 436 2.08 18.11 5.71
CA VAL A 436 1.26 19.13 5.08
C VAL A 436 0.39 18.48 4.00
N CYS A 437 -0.93 18.47 4.23
CA CYS A 437 -1.97 17.88 3.38
C CYS A 437 -2.97 18.95 2.89
N ALA A 438 -2.55 20.21 2.79
CA ALA A 438 -3.39 21.37 2.47
C ALA A 438 -3.64 21.55 0.95
N ALA A 439 -3.52 20.47 0.16
CA ALA A 439 -3.72 20.49 -1.29
C ALA A 439 -2.93 21.62 -1.97
N ARG A 440 -3.61 22.53 -2.71
CA ARG A 440 -2.95 23.66 -3.38
C ARG A 440 -2.32 24.67 -2.40
N HIS A 441 -2.87 24.80 -1.21
CA HIS A 441 -2.37 25.70 -0.18
C HIS A 441 -1.10 25.19 0.51
N SER A 442 -0.69 23.94 0.25
CA SER A 442 0.58 23.41 0.76
C SER A 442 1.78 24.30 0.37
N ALA A 443 1.76 24.91 -0.80
CA ALA A 443 2.86 25.74 -1.29
C ALA A 443 3.16 26.98 -0.40
N VAL A 444 2.18 27.46 0.36
CA VAL A 444 2.36 28.62 1.26
C VAL A 444 3.22 28.27 2.48
N LEU A 445 3.21 26.99 2.87
CA LEU A 445 3.89 26.50 4.07
C LEU A 445 5.32 25.97 3.79
N PHE A 446 5.77 26.00 2.53
CA PHE A 446 7.11 25.57 2.13
C PHE A 446 7.84 26.68 1.37
N GLU A 447 9.12 26.86 1.64
CA GLU A 447 9.96 27.81 0.90
C GLU A 447 10.08 27.45 -0.59
N HIS A 448 10.20 26.13 -0.88
CA HIS A 448 10.30 25.60 -2.23
C HIS A 448 9.34 24.41 -2.40
N TYR A 449 8.31 24.60 -3.21
CA TYR A 449 7.30 23.57 -3.44
C TYR A 449 6.90 23.48 -4.92
N PRO A 450 6.66 22.29 -5.48
CA PRO A 450 6.16 22.15 -6.84
C PRO A 450 4.82 22.85 -7.01
N GLN A 451 4.66 23.61 -8.11
CA GLN A 451 3.40 24.26 -8.40
C GLN A 451 2.33 23.21 -8.74
N LEU A 452 1.30 23.14 -7.92
CA LEU A 452 0.13 22.28 -8.15
C LEU A 452 -0.88 23.03 -9.03
N LYS A 453 -1.43 22.31 -10.02
CA LYS A 453 -2.44 22.84 -10.93
C LYS A 453 -3.83 22.67 -10.31
N PRO A 454 -4.64 23.72 -10.22
CA PRO A 454 -6.04 23.60 -9.83
C PRO A 454 -6.84 22.95 -10.96
N ILE A 455 -7.71 22.01 -10.60
CA ILE A 455 -8.63 21.36 -11.51
C ILE A 455 -9.99 21.30 -10.84
N ARG A 456 -10.89 22.17 -11.27
CA ARG A 456 -12.27 22.15 -10.81
C ARG A 456 -13.01 20.96 -11.39
N GLY A 457 -13.90 20.39 -10.61
CA GLY A 457 -14.81 19.33 -11.06
C GLY A 457 -16.07 19.31 -10.24
N GLN A 458 -17.20 19.21 -10.92
CA GLN A 458 -18.52 19.10 -10.32
C GLN A 458 -19.09 17.70 -10.56
N ILE A 459 -19.62 17.12 -9.49
CA ILE A 459 -20.49 15.94 -9.53
C ILE A 459 -21.94 16.39 -9.43
N SER A 460 -22.82 15.54 -9.93
CA SER A 460 -24.27 15.74 -9.87
C SER A 460 -24.92 14.54 -9.19
N TRP A 461 -26.10 14.74 -8.59
CA TRP A 461 -26.98 13.65 -8.21
C TRP A 461 -28.44 14.01 -8.51
N VAL A 462 -29.20 12.99 -8.83
CA VAL A 462 -30.56 13.12 -9.37
C VAL A 462 -31.43 12.01 -8.82
N ASP A 463 -32.71 12.32 -8.59
CA ASP A 463 -33.71 11.33 -8.18
C ASP A 463 -33.94 10.31 -9.30
N THR A 464 -33.79 9.04 -8.98
CA THR A 464 -34.01 7.89 -9.87
C THR A 464 -34.89 6.82 -9.24
N ALA A 465 -35.71 7.18 -8.23
CA ALA A 465 -36.56 6.22 -7.52
C ALA A 465 -37.45 5.38 -8.44
N ALA A 466 -37.84 5.92 -9.60
CA ALA A 466 -38.63 5.19 -10.60
C ALA A 466 -37.83 4.12 -11.37
N HIS A 467 -36.51 4.33 -11.55
CA HIS A 467 -35.61 3.46 -12.33
C HIS A 467 -34.20 3.47 -11.71
N PRO A 468 -34.01 2.93 -10.49
CA PRO A 468 -32.69 2.90 -9.85
C PRO A 468 -31.75 1.94 -10.59
N LEU A 469 -30.44 2.25 -10.57
CA LEU A 469 -29.40 1.30 -10.98
C LEU A 469 -29.20 0.21 -9.92
N PRO A 470 -28.63 -0.95 -10.29
CA PRO A 470 -28.21 -1.93 -9.30
C PRO A 470 -27.23 -1.29 -8.29
N PHE A 471 -27.51 -1.48 -7.01
CA PHE A 471 -26.77 -0.82 -5.92
C PHE A 471 -25.32 -1.30 -5.84
N GLU A 472 -25.07 -2.53 -6.25
CA GLU A 472 -23.75 -3.19 -6.23
C GLU A 472 -22.92 -2.88 -7.48
N GLN A 473 -23.41 -2.01 -8.39
CA GLN A 473 -22.72 -1.70 -9.63
C GLN A 473 -22.43 -0.22 -9.79
N ALA A 474 -21.29 0.05 -10.43
CA ALA A 474 -20.93 1.36 -10.95
C ALA A 474 -20.47 1.25 -12.39
N TYR A 475 -20.59 2.33 -13.14
CA TYR A 475 -20.20 2.42 -14.54
C TYR A 475 -19.19 3.53 -14.73
N SER A 476 -18.10 3.26 -15.47
CA SER A 476 -17.04 4.22 -15.78
C SER A 476 -16.90 4.36 -17.30
N TYR A 477 -17.01 5.60 -17.82
CA TYR A 477 -17.12 5.86 -19.25
C TYR A 477 -16.47 7.20 -19.69
N GLY A 478 -15.42 7.62 -19.03
CA GLY A 478 -14.86 8.98 -19.15
C GLY A 478 -15.43 9.94 -18.10
N GLY A 479 -16.64 9.66 -17.63
CA GLY A 479 -17.23 9.98 -16.35
C GLY A 479 -17.46 8.71 -15.54
N TYR A 480 -18.40 8.76 -14.61
CA TYR A 480 -18.89 7.59 -13.87
C TYR A 480 -20.32 7.82 -13.40
N CYS A 481 -21.04 6.74 -13.15
CA CYS A 481 -22.29 6.80 -12.38
C CYS A 481 -22.42 5.56 -11.48
N MET A 482 -23.14 5.72 -10.38
CA MET A 482 -23.50 4.66 -9.42
C MET A 482 -24.66 5.12 -8.56
N GLN A 483 -25.39 4.19 -7.97
CA GLN A 483 -26.45 4.52 -7.03
C GLN A 483 -25.83 5.12 -5.76
N LEU A 484 -26.28 6.32 -5.36
CA LEU A 484 -25.83 6.98 -4.13
C LEU A 484 -26.51 6.35 -2.92
N ASP A 485 -27.84 6.30 -2.99
CA ASP A 485 -28.75 5.70 -2.02
C ASP A 485 -29.91 5.03 -2.76
N GLU A 486 -30.99 4.65 -2.10
CA GLU A 486 -32.14 3.96 -2.69
C GLU A 486 -32.86 4.79 -3.77
N THR A 487 -32.74 6.10 -3.74
CA THR A 487 -33.50 7.03 -4.56
C THR A 487 -32.65 7.92 -5.46
N HIS A 488 -31.36 8.04 -5.24
CA HIS A 488 -30.51 8.98 -5.98
C HIS A 488 -29.37 8.29 -6.72
N LEU A 489 -29.18 8.70 -7.97
CA LEU A 489 -28.00 8.39 -8.76
C LEU A 489 -26.97 9.52 -8.62
N ILE A 490 -25.72 9.20 -8.32
CA ILE A 490 -24.58 10.11 -8.42
C ILE A 490 -23.83 9.88 -9.74
N LEU A 491 -23.49 10.98 -10.41
CA LEU A 491 -22.77 10.93 -11.68
C LEU A 491 -21.80 12.12 -11.81
N GLY A 492 -20.77 11.95 -12.64
CA GLY A 492 -19.77 12.98 -12.87
C GLY A 492 -18.51 12.44 -13.54
N ALA A 493 -17.56 13.31 -13.68
CA ALA A 493 -17.50 14.68 -13.22
C ALA A 493 -17.00 15.58 -14.35
N SER A 494 -17.35 16.86 -14.27
CA SER A 494 -16.67 17.85 -15.10
C SER A 494 -15.18 17.92 -14.74
N PHE A 495 -14.37 18.38 -15.70
CA PHE A 495 -12.92 18.49 -15.55
C PHE A 495 -12.45 19.78 -16.19
N LEU A 496 -12.30 20.83 -15.38
CA LEU A 496 -12.00 22.19 -15.83
C LEU A 496 -10.64 22.64 -15.27
N PRO A 497 -9.55 22.48 -16.06
CA PRO A 497 -8.23 22.93 -15.65
C PRO A 497 -8.19 24.45 -15.43
N GLN A 498 -7.38 24.89 -14.47
CA GLN A 498 -7.11 26.30 -14.13
C GLN A 498 -8.33 27.07 -13.58
N ARG A 499 -9.44 26.40 -13.26
CA ARG A 499 -10.57 27.00 -12.54
C ARG A 499 -10.48 26.69 -11.04
N GLU A 500 -10.82 27.69 -10.22
CA GLU A 500 -10.64 27.66 -8.76
C GLU A 500 -11.92 27.93 -7.97
N ASP A 501 -13.04 28.20 -8.66
CA ASP A 501 -14.35 28.33 -8.03
C ASP A 501 -14.92 26.96 -7.62
N ASP A 502 -15.73 26.93 -6.58
CA ASP A 502 -16.41 25.73 -6.08
C ASP A 502 -17.94 25.89 -6.08
N GLU A 503 -18.46 26.90 -6.78
CA GLU A 503 -19.88 27.10 -6.96
C GLU A 503 -20.47 26.06 -7.94
N VAL A 504 -21.66 25.53 -7.59
CA VAL A 504 -22.39 24.60 -8.47
C VAL A 504 -23.04 25.40 -9.59
N ASN A 505 -22.89 24.91 -10.82
CA ASN A 505 -23.49 25.54 -11.99
C ASN A 505 -24.22 24.51 -12.89
N GLU A 506 -25.18 24.98 -13.68
CA GLU A 506 -26.01 24.15 -14.55
C GLU A 506 -25.22 23.61 -15.76
N GLU A 507 -24.22 24.34 -16.27
CA GLU A 507 -23.40 23.89 -17.40
C GLU A 507 -22.68 22.58 -17.09
N ASP A 508 -22.19 22.42 -15.88
CA ASP A 508 -21.57 21.17 -15.43
C ASP A 508 -22.61 20.02 -15.26
N HIS A 509 -23.84 20.33 -14.84
CA HIS A 509 -24.92 19.33 -14.86
C HIS A 509 -25.23 18.87 -16.27
N VAL A 510 -25.34 19.79 -17.21
CA VAL A 510 -25.54 19.49 -18.65
C VAL A 510 -24.37 18.66 -19.19
N HIS A 511 -23.12 19.00 -18.83
CA HIS A 511 -21.97 18.21 -19.21
C HIS A 511 -22.07 16.77 -18.67
N ASN A 512 -22.39 16.61 -17.40
CA ASN A 512 -22.54 15.28 -16.77
C ASN A 512 -23.69 14.49 -17.40
N PHE A 513 -24.79 15.15 -17.78
CA PHE A 513 -25.89 14.53 -18.55
C PHE A 513 -25.41 14.03 -19.91
N HIS A 514 -24.67 14.84 -20.66
CA HIS A 514 -24.14 14.41 -21.96
C HIS A 514 -23.19 13.22 -21.86
N LEU A 515 -22.38 13.13 -20.78
CA LEU A 515 -21.51 11.99 -20.54
C LEU A 515 -22.31 10.68 -20.38
N ILE A 516 -23.32 10.66 -19.52
CA ILE A 516 -24.15 9.45 -19.32
C ILE A 516 -24.99 9.15 -20.55
N HIS A 517 -25.56 10.18 -21.21
CA HIS A 517 -26.36 10.01 -22.43
C HIS A 517 -25.54 9.39 -23.57
N SER A 518 -24.27 9.69 -23.67
CA SER A 518 -23.39 9.13 -24.71
C SER A 518 -23.19 7.62 -24.61
N VAL A 519 -23.44 7.02 -23.45
CA VAL A 519 -23.26 5.58 -23.20
C VAL A 519 -24.55 4.85 -22.91
N PHE A 520 -25.51 5.50 -22.28
CA PHE A 520 -26.82 4.95 -21.89
C PHE A 520 -27.95 5.86 -22.33
N PRO A 521 -28.18 6.04 -23.65
CA PRO A 521 -29.09 7.07 -24.16
C PRO A 521 -30.54 6.89 -23.69
N GLU A 522 -31.06 5.68 -23.67
CA GLU A 522 -32.44 5.42 -23.23
C GLU A 522 -32.61 5.65 -21.72
N TYR A 523 -31.64 5.20 -20.91
CA TYR A 523 -31.66 5.44 -19.48
C TYR A 523 -31.57 6.93 -19.16
N ALA A 524 -30.68 7.67 -19.82
CA ALA A 524 -30.48 9.09 -19.61
C ALA A 524 -31.70 9.93 -20.00
N GLN A 525 -32.47 9.54 -21.05
CA GLN A 525 -33.71 10.20 -21.43
C GLN A 525 -34.80 10.07 -20.34
N GLY A 526 -34.76 9.03 -19.53
CA GLY A 526 -35.67 8.83 -18.40
C GLY A 526 -35.31 9.63 -17.15
N LEU A 527 -34.15 10.30 -17.08
CA LEU A 527 -33.74 11.10 -15.93
C LEU A 527 -34.55 12.40 -15.83
N PRO A 528 -34.83 12.91 -14.63
CA PRO A 528 -35.44 14.22 -14.40
C PRO A 528 -34.68 15.36 -15.10
N PRO A 529 -35.37 16.50 -15.38
CA PRO A 529 -34.74 17.67 -16.00
C PRO A 529 -33.47 18.12 -15.25
N VAL A 530 -32.42 18.47 -15.99
CA VAL A 530 -31.11 18.87 -15.43
C VAL A 530 -31.21 20.01 -14.41
N SER A 531 -32.18 20.93 -14.61
CA SER A 531 -32.46 22.04 -13.67
C SER A 531 -32.91 21.61 -12.27
N THR A 532 -33.30 20.34 -12.09
CA THR A 532 -33.70 19.78 -10.79
C THR A 532 -32.56 19.04 -10.09
N TRP A 533 -31.40 18.93 -10.74
CA TRP A 533 -30.28 18.20 -10.20
C TRP A 533 -29.58 18.95 -9.08
N SER A 534 -29.16 18.22 -8.09
CA SER A 534 -28.27 18.71 -7.06
C SER A 534 -26.81 18.39 -7.43
N GLY A 535 -25.87 19.09 -6.81
CA GLY A 535 -24.47 18.86 -7.13
C GLY A 535 -23.52 19.40 -6.07
N ARG A 536 -22.24 19.09 -6.25
CA ARG A 536 -21.12 19.64 -5.52
C ARG A 536 -19.95 19.85 -6.45
N ALA A 537 -19.37 21.04 -6.39
CA ALA A 537 -18.10 21.35 -7.03
C ALA A 537 -16.95 21.34 -6.01
N GLY A 538 -15.75 21.10 -6.49
CA GLY A 538 -14.54 21.18 -5.68
C GLY A 538 -13.29 21.28 -6.53
N VAL A 539 -12.26 21.91 -5.98
CA VAL A 539 -10.99 22.16 -6.69
C VAL A 539 -9.94 21.14 -6.26
N ARG A 540 -9.58 20.26 -7.18
CA ARG A 540 -8.53 19.26 -7.02
C ARG A 540 -7.16 19.90 -7.25
N ALA A 541 -6.15 19.41 -6.54
CA ALA A 541 -4.76 19.79 -6.76
C ALA A 541 -4.04 18.68 -7.53
N GLN A 542 -3.47 19.01 -8.68
CA GLN A 542 -2.75 18.07 -9.55
C GLN A 542 -1.29 18.45 -9.67
N SER A 543 -0.40 17.50 -9.45
CA SER A 543 1.04 17.67 -9.69
C SER A 543 1.35 17.84 -11.20
N PRO A 544 2.48 18.44 -11.56
CA PRO A 544 2.85 18.66 -12.96
C PRO A 544 2.97 17.39 -13.81
N ASP A 545 3.34 16.26 -13.19
CA ASP A 545 3.56 14.96 -13.84
C ASP A 545 2.48 13.93 -13.51
N TYR A 546 1.37 14.35 -12.90
CA TYR A 546 0.24 13.51 -12.51
C TYR A 546 0.53 12.46 -11.42
N PHE A 547 1.73 12.44 -10.83
CA PHE A 547 2.05 11.59 -9.69
C PHE A 547 1.88 12.34 -8.38
N PRO A 548 1.33 11.72 -7.33
CA PRO A 548 1.28 12.31 -6.00
C PRO A 548 2.64 12.79 -5.50
N LEU A 549 2.63 13.74 -4.60
CA LEU A 549 3.78 14.14 -3.79
C LEU A 549 3.64 13.46 -2.43
N ALA A 550 4.51 12.49 -2.13
CA ALA A 550 4.57 11.82 -0.84
C ALA A 550 6.02 11.74 -0.37
N GLY A 551 6.38 12.53 0.64
CA GLY A 551 7.74 12.59 1.17
C GLY A 551 8.15 13.97 1.67
N ALA A 552 9.42 14.08 2.06
CA ALA A 552 10.02 15.35 2.48
C ALA A 552 10.52 16.16 1.27
N PRO A 553 10.13 17.43 1.11
CA PRO A 553 10.62 18.31 0.04
C PRO A 553 12.12 18.57 0.11
N THR A 554 12.71 18.49 1.31
CA THR A 554 14.16 18.61 1.55
C THR A 554 14.68 17.37 2.27
N ALA A 555 15.95 17.02 2.03
CA ALA A 555 16.60 15.93 2.76
C ALA A 555 16.73 16.27 4.25
N GLN A 556 16.61 15.27 5.11
CA GLN A 556 16.73 15.39 6.58
C GLN A 556 15.73 16.36 7.25
N SER A 557 14.66 16.75 6.55
CA SER A 557 13.60 17.57 7.11
C SER A 557 12.59 16.75 7.90
N ARG A 558 11.99 17.38 8.91
CA ARG A 558 10.81 16.88 9.66
C ARG A 558 9.50 17.35 9.04
N LEU A 559 9.58 18.09 7.92
CA LEU A 559 8.44 18.53 7.14
C LEU A 559 8.20 17.55 5.99
N TYR A 560 7.00 17.01 5.94
CA TYR A 560 6.54 16.07 4.90
C TYR A 560 5.31 16.62 4.20
N THR A 561 4.97 16.07 3.06
CA THR A 561 3.73 16.43 2.34
C THR A 561 3.07 15.21 1.72
N LEU A 562 1.73 15.23 1.70
CA LEU A 562 0.89 14.40 0.85
C LEU A 562 -0.06 15.29 0.07
N ALA A 563 0.22 15.49 -1.21
CA ALA A 563 -0.56 16.38 -2.07
C ALA A 563 -0.48 15.96 -3.55
N GLY A 564 -1.13 16.72 -4.42
CA GLY A 564 -1.09 16.46 -5.87
C GLY A 564 -1.86 15.22 -6.30
N LEU A 565 -2.87 14.80 -5.53
CA LEU A 565 -3.62 13.55 -5.71
C LEU A 565 -4.61 13.58 -6.90
N GLY A 566 -4.90 14.76 -7.45
CA GLY A 566 -5.85 14.93 -8.55
C GLY A 566 -7.23 14.36 -8.24
N SER A 567 -7.79 13.60 -9.17
CA SER A 567 -9.12 12.98 -9.03
C SER A 567 -9.11 11.60 -8.34
N LYS A 568 -7.94 11.12 -7.90
CA LYS A 568 -7.77 9.75 -7.37
C LYS A 568 -7.36 9.74 -5.89
N GLY A 569 -7.71 10.80 -5.14
CA GLY A 569 -7.29 10.99 -3.76
C GLY A 569 -7.66 9.82 -2.84
N PHE A 570 -8.88 9.32 -2.91
CA PHE A 570 -9.34 8.17 -2.10
C PHE A 570 -8.57 6.87 -2.42
N MET A 571 -8.08 6.72 -3.64
CA MET A 571 -7.31 5.55 -4.03
C MET A 571 -5.82 5.68 -3.65
N PHE A 572 -5.23 6.88 -3.81
CA PHE A 572 -3.81 7.10 -3.55
C PHE A 572 -3.49 7.28 -2.06
N SER A 573 -4.36 7.96 -1.31
CA SER A 573 -4.04 8.39 0.06
C SER A 573 -3.69 7.24 1.00
N PRO A 574 -4.38 6.10 1.04
CA PRO A 574 -4.08 5.04 1.99
C PRO A 574 -2.63 4.55 1.89
N LEU A 575 -2.19 4.14 0.70
CA LEU A 575 -0.82 3.64 0.51
C LEU A 575 0.22 4.75 0.63
N CYS A 576 -0.05 5.96 0.10
CA CYS A 576 0.87 7.08 0.22
C CYS A 576 1.08 7.49 1.69
N SER A 577 0.07 7.35 2.54
CA SER A 577 0.19 7.60 3.99
C SER A 577 1.04 6.53 4.68
N GLU A 578 0.94 5.27 4.28
CA GLU A 578 1.84 4.20 4.75
C GLU A 578 3.30 4.46 4.34
N ILE A 579 3.51 4.94 3.11
CA ILE A 579 4.86 5.33 2.64
C ILE A 579 5.43 6.47 3.49
N LEU A 580 4.60 7.46 3.85
CA LEU A 580 5.02 8.56 4.73
C LEU A 580 5.31 8.08 6.15
N ALA A 581 4.43 7.25 6.72
CA ALA A 581 4.66 6.66 8.03
C ALA A 581 5.98 5.86 8.05
N ALA A 582 6.24 5.06 7.01
CA ALA A 582 7.49 4.32 6.86
C ALA A 582 8.74 5.24 6.80
N GLN A 583 8.64 6.39 6.12
CA GLN A 583 9.73 7.37 6.08
C GLN A 583 9.96 8.04 7.44
N ILE A 584 8.89 8.47 8.10
CA ILE A 584 8.93 9.19 9.38
C ILE A 584 9.44 8.29 10.50
N LEU A 585 8.92 7.07 10.57
CA LEU A 585 9.18 6.11 11.65
C LEU A 585 10.33 5.14 11.33
N LYS A 586 10.93 5.24 10.14
CA LYS A 586 11.98 4.34 9.65
C LYS A 586 11.52 2.86 9.60
N GLU A 587 10.32 2.63 9.11
CA GLU A 587 9.75 1.29 8.89
C GLU A 587 9.99 0.80 7.44
N SER A 588 9.66 -0.46 7.14
CA SER A 588 9.68 -0.99 5.78
C SER A 588 8.74 -0.21 4.85
N CYS A 589 9.20 0.09 3.65
CA CYS A 589 8.42 0.82 2.65
C CYS A 589 7.66 -0.16 1.74
N PRO A 590 6.32 -0.04 1.62
CA PRO A 590 5.48 -1.01 0.90
C PRO A 590 5.40 -0.80 -0.61
N VAL A 591 6.41 -0.21 -1.21
CA VAL A 591 6.49 -0.01 -2.67
C VAL A 591 7.91 -0.19 -3.18
N PRO A 592 8.10 -0.55 -4.46
CA PRO A 592 9.44 -0.61 -5.03
C PRO A 592 10.12 0.76 -5.08
N GLU A 593 11.44 0.74 -5.07
CA GLU A 593 12.29 1.95 -5.06
C GLU A 593 11.98 2.89 -6.23
N SER A 594 11.58 2.36 -7.39
CA SER A 594 11.14 3.12 -8.56
C SER A 594 9.94 4.02 -8.25
N LEU A 595 8.89 3.47 -7.63
CA LEU A 595 7.71 4.23 -7.20
C LEU A 595 8.03 5.17 -6.04
N PHE A 596 8.82 4.73 -5.06
CA PHE A 596 9.26 5.55 -3.95
C PHE A 596 9.96 6.83 -4.42
N LYS A 597 10.90 6.70 -5.38
CA LYS A 597 11.59 7.85 -5.99
C LYS A 597 10.64 8.76 -6.79
N ARG A 598 9.66 8.17 -7.50
CA ARG A 598 8.68 8.93 -8.29
C ARG A 598 7.66 9.67 -7.44
N LEU A 599 7.40 9.23 -6.22
CA LEU A 599 6.50 9.91 -5.27
C LEU A 599 7.20 11.05 -4.53
N ASN A 600 8.52 10.99 -4.38
CA ASN A 600 9.29 11.97 -3.61
C ASN A 600 9.22 13.36 -4.25
N PRO A 601 8.84 14.42 -3.52
CA PRO A 601 8.77 15.80 -4.02
C PRO A 601 10.10 16.30 -4.59
N GLN A 602 11.24 15.80 -4.12
CA GLN A 602 12.57 16.18 -4.58
C GLN A 602 12.83 15.84 -6.05
N ARG A 603 12.01 15.00 -6.69
CA ARG A 603 12.10 14.68 -8.12
C ARG A 603 12.03 15.92 -9.02
N PHE A 604 11.40 17.00 -8.56
CA PHE A 604 11.31 18.24 -9.30
C PHE A 604 12.56 19.13 -9.20
N LYS A 605 13.37 18.99 -8.12
CA LYS A 605 14.62 19.78 -7.95
C LYS A 605 15.66 19.50 -9.03
N LYS A 606 15.77 18.25 -9.51
CA LYS A 606 16.73 17.88 -10.57
C LYS A 606 16.45 18.56 -11.92
N LYS A 607 15.19 18.86 -12.25
CA LYS A 607 14.82 19.57 -13.49
C LYS A 607 15.23 21.05 -13.47
N VAL A 608 15.19 21.70 -12.31
CA VAL A 608 15.63 23.09 -12.14
C VAL A 608 17.14 23.22 -12.32
N ALA A 609 17.93 22.31 -11.74
CA ALA A 609 19.39 22.31 -11.89
C ALA A 609 19.86 22.10 -13.34
N ILE A 610 19.14 21.29 -14.12
CA ILE A 610 19.46 21.07 -15.54
C ILE A 610 19.13 22.30 -16.38
N LYS A 611 18.01 23.01 -16.13
CA LYS A 611 17.66 24.24 -16.82
C LYS A 611 18.67 25.37 -16.54
N GLN A 612 19.11 25.54 -15.31
CA GLN A 612 20.11 26.57 -14.96
C GLN A 612 21.49 26.31 -15.59
N ARG A 613 21.87 25.04 -15.88
CA ARG A 613 23.14 24.71 -16.57
C ARG A 613 23.10 24.97 -18.09
N THR A 614 21.92 25.00 -18.70
CA THR A 614 21.77 25.26 -20.15
C THR A 614 21.64 26.73 -20.51
N GLU A 615 21.54 27.65 -19.53
CA GLU A 615 21.41 29.11 -19.73
C GLU A 615 22.73 29.89 -19.52
N HIS A 616 23.92 29.27 -19.55
CA HIS A 616 25.17 30.01 -19.61
C HIS A 616 25.36 30.60 -21.02
N PRO A 617 25.54 31.93 -21.15
CA PRO A 617 25.68 32.59 -22.44
C PRO A 617 26.97 32.14 -23.14
N LYS A 618 26.87 31.93 -24.44
CA LYS A 618 28.03 31.73 -25.30
C LYS A 618 28.93 32.97 -25.26
N PRO A 619 30.26 32.83 -25.20
CA PRO A 619 31.14 34.01 -25.27
C PRO A 619 31.00 34.68 -26.65
N GLU A 620 30.82 36.01 -26.63
CA GLU A 620 30.85 36.84 -27.83
C GLU A 620 32.25 36.76 -28.45
N THR A 621 32.34 36.29 -29.66
CA THR A 621 33.56 36.40 -30.48
C THR A 621 33.57 37.76 -31.13
N HIS A 622 34.39 38.66 -30.63
CA HIS A 622 34.78 39.86 -31.36
C HIS A 622 35.74 39.47 -32.48
N SER A 623 35.38 39.79 -33.73
CA SER A 623 36.22 39.97 -34.88
C SER A 623 36.03 41.35 -35.43
#